data_669dfedabf71c26941d886d79bdccd23
#
_entry.id   669dfedabf71c26941d886d79bdccd23
#
_cell.length_a   1.000
_cell.length_b   1.000
_cell.length_c   1.000
_cell.angle_alpha   90.00
_cell.angle_beta   90.00
_cell.angle_gamma   90.00
#
_symmetry.space_group_name_H-M   'P 1'
#
loop_
_entity.id
_entity.type
_entity.pdbx_description
1 polymer ?
#
loop_
_entity_poly.entity_id
_entity_poly.type
_entity_poly.pdbx_seq_one_letter_code
_entity_poly.pdbx_strand_id
1 'polypeptide(L)'
;FLIIFFGFLFYVSEPEVETYGDGIWWALVTITTVGYGDITPYTTLGRIVASTLMILGIGFIATLTAAVSAYFLSNFGDKETTLEDVLDKLEKIDKELDELRESKNE
;
A
#
# COMPACT_ATOMS: atom_id res chain seq x y z
N PHE A 1 -7.88 -11.81 -9.20
CA PHE A 1 -7.69 -13.26 -9.05
C PHE A 1 -7.97 -13.72 -7.61
N LEU A 2 -7.33 -13.13 -6.59
CA LEU A 2 -7.51 -13.51 -5.17
C LEU A 2 -8.98 -13.52 -4.74
N ILE A 3 -9.74 -12.47 -5.05
CA ILE A 3 -11.15 -12.35 -4.66
C ILE A 3 -12.00 -13.47 -5.27
N ILE A 4 -11.79 -13.76 -6.55
CA ILE A 4 -12.54 -14.81 -7.26
C ILE A 4 -12.21 -16.18 -6.66
N PHE A 5 -10.93 -16.47 -6.45
CA PHE A 5 -10.46 -17.74 -5.92
C PHE A 5 -10.91 -17.97 -4.46
N PHE A 6 -10.69 -17.00 -3.59
CA PHE A 6 -11.10 -17.11 -2.19
C PHE A 6 -12.60 -17.01 -2.00
N GLY A 7 -13.30 -16.25 -2.85
CA GLY A 7 -14.77 -16.23 -2.89
C GLY A 7 -15.36 -17.60 -3.23
N PHE A 8 -14.73 -18.33 -4.17
CA PHE A 8 -15.12 -19.70 -4.48
C PHE A 8 -14.83 -20.66 -3.33
N LEU A 9 -13.62 -20.60 -2.75
CA LEU A 9 -13.26 -21.43 -1.61
C LEU A 9 -14.21 -21.22 -0.42
N PHE A 10 -14.57 -19.97 -0.15
CA PHE A 10 -15.48 -19.61 0.92
C PHE A 10 -16.89 -20.15 0.64
N TYR A 11 -17.40 -19.95 -0.58
CA TYR A 11 -18.69 -20.51 -1.00
C TYR A 11 -18.78 -22.02 -0.81
N VAL A 12 -17.73 -22.76 -1.14
CA VAL A 12 -17.70 -24.24 -0.97
C VAL A 12 -17.53 -24.62 0.50
N SER A 13 -16.88 -23.80 1.31
CA SER A 13 -16.57 -24.09 2.71
C SER A 13 -17.71 -23.75 3.67
N GLU A 14 -18.61 -22.84 3.29
CA GLU A 14 -19.70 -22.34 4.13
C GLU A 14 -21.05 -22.71 3.56
N PRO A 15 -21.77 -23.66 4.19
CA PRO A 15 -23.09 -24.10 3.72
C PRO A 15 -24.16 -23.00 3.76
N GLU A 16 -23.97 -21.96 4.56
CA GLU A 16 -24.90 -20.83 4.69
C GLU A 16 -24.72 -19.79 3.59
N VAL A 17 -23.68 -19.87 2.80
CA VAL A 17 -23.44 -19.00 1.64
C VAL A 17 -24.21 -19.56 0.44
N GLU A 18 -25.34 -18.94 0.10
CA GLU A 18 -26.28 -19.46 -0.89
C GLU A 18 -25.78 -19.38 -2.32
N THR A 19 -25.01 -18.31 -2.64
CA THR A 19 -24.55 -18.08 -4.00
C THR A 19 -23.04 -17.82 -4.06
N TYR A 20 -22.44 -18.13 -5.21
CA TYR A 20 -21.05 -17.78 -5.47
C TYR A 20 -20.81 -16.26 -5.42
N GLY A 21 -21.82 -15.48 -5.82
CA GLY A 21 -21.80 -14.03 -5.72
C GLY A 21 -21.61 -13.53 -4.29
N ASP A 22 -22.25 -14.18 -3.32
CA ASP A 22 -22.10 -13.88 -1.88
C ASP A 22 -20.68 -14.19 -1.39
N GLY A 23 -20.09 -15.28 -1.88
CA GLY A 23 -18.69 -15.60 -1.61
C GLY A 23 -17.72 -14.55 -2.16
N ILE A 24 -17.94 -14.08 -3.39
CA ILE A 24 -17.14 -12.99 -3.98
C ILE A 24 -17.32 -11.68 -3.20
N TRP A 25 -18.55 -11.35 -2.86
CA TRP A 25 -18.87 -10.16 -2.05
C TRP A 25 -18.14 -10.20 -0.71
N TRP A 26 -18.24 -11.33 0.00
CA TRP A 26 -17.55 -11.53 1.26
C TRP A 26 -16.02 -11.38 1.11
N ALA A 27 -15.41 -11.99 0.09
CA ALA A 27 -13.98 -11.89 -0.15
C ALA A 27 -13.55 -10.44 -0.46
N LEU A 28 -14.36 -9.70 -1.23
CA LEU A 28 -14.12 -8.29 -1.54
C LEU A 28 -14.13 -7.43 -0.28
N VAL A 29 -15.19 -7.51 0.54
CA VAL A 29 -15.29 -6.69 1.75
C VAL A 29 -14.28 -7.08 2.82
N THR A 30 -13.81 -8.31 2.80
CA THR A 30 -12.78 -8.82 3.71
C THR A 30 -11.39 -8.32 3.31
N ILE A 31 -11.00 -8.47 2.04
CA ILE A 31 -9.68 -8.05 1.55
C ILE A 31 -9.51 -6.53 1.60
N THR A 32 -10.58 -5.78 1.40
CA THR A 32 -10.58 -4.31 1.51
C THR A 32 -10.66 -3.81 2.95
N THR A 33 -10.73 -4.70 3.92
CA THR A 33 -10.85 -4.39 5.36
C THR A 33 -12.14 -3.66 5.75
N VAL A 34 -13.15 -3.62 4.88
CA VAL A 34 -14.46 -3.00 5.19
C VAL A 34 -15.21 -3.84 6.21
N GLY A 35 -15.34 -5.15 5.99
CA GLY A 35 -15.90 -6.11 6.93
C GLY A 35 -17.28 -5.76 7.44
N TYR A 36 -18.30 -5.67 6.57
CA TYR A 36 -19.68 -5.35 6.99
C TYR A 36 -20.26 -6.32 8.04
N GLY A 37 -19.78 -7.56 8.07
CA GLY A 37 -20.28 -8.57 9.02
C GLY A 37 -21.65 -9.15 8.66
N ASP A 38 -22.15 -8.90 7.48
CA ASP A 38 -23.37 -9.49 6.91
C ASP A 38 -23.18 -10.98 6.57
N ILE A 39 -21.98 -11.36 6.11
CA ILE A 39 -21.57 -12.73 5.85
C ILE A 39 -20.28 -13.01 6.63
N THR A 40 -20.29 -14.05 7.46
CA THR A 40 -19.15 -14.40 8.33
C THR A 40 -18.88 -15.91 8.30
N PRO A 41 -17.62 -16.34 8.49
CA PRO A 41 -17.31 -17.77 8.52
C PRO A 41 -17.79 -18.42 9.82
N TYR A 42 -18.61 -19.46 9.70
CA TYR A 42 -19.09 -20.30 10.81
C TYR A 42 -18.29 -21.58 10.97
N THR A 43 -17.90 -22.20 9.85
CA THR A 43 -17.19 -23.47 9.86
C THR A 43 -15.69 -23.25 10.18
N THR A 44 -15.05 -24.29 10.71
CA THR A 44 -13.60 -24.27 10.92
C THR A 44 -12.84 -24.08 9.61
N LEU A 45 -13.33 -24.73 8.53
CA LEU A 45 -12.73 -24.60 7.21
C LEU A 45 -12.88 -23.19 6.65
N GLY A 46 -14.08 -22.60 6.75
CA GLY A 46 -14.32 -21.22 6.35
C GLY A 46 -13.45 -20.22 7.12
N ARG A 47 -13.22 -20.45 8.40
CA ARG A 47 -12.30 -19.62 9.21
C ARG A 47 -10.84 -19.74 8.77
N ILE A 48 -10.40 -20.93 8.35
CA ILE A 48 -9.05 -21.12 7.79
C ILE A 48 -8.93 -20.37 6.45
N VAL A 49 -9.92 -20.50 5.57
CA VAL A 49 -9.99 -19.76 4.30
C VAL A 49 -9.96 -18.26 4.56
N ALA A 50 -10.77 -17.78 5.50
CA ALA A 50 -10.82 -16.37 5.89
C ALA A 50 -9.47 -15.87 6.42
N SER A 51 -8.85 -16.58 7.33
CA SER A 51 -7.56 -16.19 7.91
C SER A 51 -6.47 -16.12 6.84
N THR A 52 -6.46 -17.06 5.91
CA THR A 52 -5.51 -17.08 4.81
C THR A 52 -5.72 -15.88 3.88
N LEU A 53 -6.99 -15.58 3.53
CA LEU A 53 -7.30 -14.39 2.72
C LEU A 53 -6.88 -13.10 3.40
N MET A 54 -7.13 -12.97 4.71
CA MET A 54 -6.77 -11.78 5.49
C MET A 54 -5.26 -11.53 5.48
N ILE A 55 -4.45 -12.56 5.71
CA ILE A 55 -2.99 -12.46 5.72
C ILE A 55 -2.46 -12.09 4.32
N LEU A 56 -2.93 -12.77 3.27
CA LEU A 56 -2.54 -12.49 1.89
C LEU A 56 -3.04 -11.11 1.44
N GLY A 57 -4.24 -10.72 1.86
CA GLY A 57 -4.85 -9.43 1.54
C GLY A 57 -4.06 -8.24 2.08
N ILE A 58 -3.63 -8.31 3.33
CA ILE A 58 -2.78 -7.27 3.93
C ILE A 58 -1.48 -7.09 3.14
N GLY A 59 -0.81 -8.19 2.80
CA GLY A 59 0.42 -8.15 2.00
C GLY A 59 0.19 -7.57 0.60
N PHE A 60 -0.91 -7.94 -0.05
CA PHE A 60 -1.27 -7.43 -1.37
C PHE A 60 -1.55 -5.92 -1.35
N ILE A 61 -2.36 -5.44 -0.41
CA ILE A 61 -2.67 -4.01 -0.27
C ILE A 61 -1.40 -3.21 0.05
N ALA A 62 -0.54 -3.70 0.93
CA ALA A 62 0.73 -3.05 1.26
C ALA A 62 1.63 -2.91 0.01
N THR A 63 1.75 -3.98 -0.78
CA THR A 63 2.53 -3.97 -2.02
C THR A 63 1.96 -3.01 -3.06
N LEU A 64 0.63 -3.01 -3.22
CA LEU A 64 -0.05 -2.11 -4.14
C LEU A 64 0.16 -0.64 -3.75
N THR A 65 0.01 -0.33 -2.47
CA THR A 65 0.25 1.02 -1.94
C THR A 65 1.69 1.46 -2.16
N ALA A 66 2.67 0.59 -1.91
CA ALA A 66 4.08 0.88 -2.17
C ALA A 66 4.36 1.14 -3.66
N ALA A 67 3.78 0.33 -4.56
CA ALA A 67 3.93 0.51 -6.00
C ALA A 67 3.33 1.83 -6.50
N VAL A 68 2.13 2.18 -6.02
CA VAL A 68 1.47 3.46 -6.35
C VAL A 68 2.30 4.64 -5.82
N SER A 69 2.78 4.57 -4.58
CA SER A 69 3.63 5.60 -3.98
C SER A 69 4.93 5.79 -4.76
N ALA A 70 5.59 4.70 -5.15
CA ALA A 70 6.80 4.74 -5.96
C ALA A 70 6.56 5.36 -7.34
N TYR A 71 5.44 5.05 -7.98
CA TYR A 71 5.04 5.67 -9.25
C TYR A 71 4.84 7.18 -9.12
N PHE A 72 4.15 7.63 -8.08
CA PHE A 72 3.97 9.06 -7.83
C PHE A 72 5.31 9.76 -7.56
N LEU A 73 6.16 9.17 -6.73
CA LEU A 73 7.49 9.71 -6.45
C LEU A 73 8.36 9.81 -7.71
N SER A 74 8.32 8.81 -8.59
CA SER A 74 9.10 8.85 -9.84
C SER A 74 8.60 9.88 -10.85
N ASN A 75 7.27 10.11 -10.91
CA ASN A 75 6.68 11.03 -11.89
C ASN A 75 6.56 12.47 -11.40
N PHE A 76 6.43 12.67 -10.10
CA PHE A 76 6.24 13.99 -9.47
C PHE A 76 7.40 14.39 -8.56
N GLY A 77 8.31 13.47 -8.24
CA GLY A 77 9.46 13.68 -7.36
C GLY A 77 10.64 14.38 -8.01
N ASP A 78 10.61 14.67 -9.33
CA ASP A 78 11.65 15.42 -10.03
C ASP A 78 11.81 16.88 -9.52
N LYS A 79 10.97 17.30 -8.57
CA LYS A 79 11.02 18.59 -7.88
C LYS A 79 11.43 18.49 -6.40
N GLU A 80 11.57 17.28 -5.85
CA GLU A 80 12.13 17.15 -4.51
C GLU A 80 13.64 17.33 -4.58
N THR A 81 14.07 18.45 -4.02
CA THR A 81 15.47 18.76 -3.73
C THR A 81 16.01 17.60 -2.89
N THR A 82 16.84 16.75 -3.46
CA THR A 82 17.54 15.72 -2.70
C THR A 82 18.47 16.38 -1.68
N LEU A 83 18.81 15.65 -0.62
CA LEU A 83 19.74 16.14 0.41
C LEU A 83 21.08 16.58 -0.21
N GLU A 84 21.51 15.91 -1.28
CA GLU A 84 22.70 16.26 -2.08
C GLU A 84 22.58 17.63 -2.75
N ASP A 85 21.41 17.97 -3.33
CA ASP A 85 21.16 19.28 -3.94
C ASP A 85 21.19 20.40 -2.91
N VAL A 86 20.67 20.15 -1.69
CA VAL A 86 20.72 21.09 -0.57
C VAL A 86 22.17 21.31 -0.10
N LEU A 87 22.94 20.24 0.02
CA LEU A 87 24.36 20.29 0.39
C LEU A 87 25.18 21.06 -0.65
N ASP A 88 24.98 20.83 -1.94
CA ASP A 88 25.62 21.58 -3.02
C ASP A 88 25.30 23.06 -2.99
N LYS A 89 24.05 23.44 -2.71
CA LYS A 89 23.65 24.84 -2.56
C LYS A 89 24.27 25.48 -1.33
N LEU A 90 24.34 24.77 -0.22
CA LEU A 90 24.99 25.26 1.00
C LEU A 90 26.49 25.49 0.81
N GLU A 91 27.18 24.58 0.14
CA GLU A 91 28.60 24.71 -0.19
C GLU A 91 28.87 25.89 -1.11
N LYS A 92 28.00 26.11 -2.09
CA LYS A 92 28.07 27.25 -2.99
C LYS A 92 27.86 28.60 -2.28
N ILE A 93 26.88 28.66 -1.37
CA ILE A 93 26.62 29.85 -0.54
C ILE A 93 27.80 30.15 0.38
N ASP A 94 28.38 29.13 0.99
CA ASP A 94 29.53 29.26 1.89
C ASP A 94 30.76 29.82 1.14
N LYS A 95 31.00 29.36 -0.08
CA LYS A 95 32.05 29.87 -0.97
C LYS A 95 31.83 31.32 -1.39
N GLU A 96 30.60 31.70 -1.75
CA GLU A 96 30.26 33.08 -2.06
C GLU A 96 30.43 34.01 -0.85
N LEU A 97 30.13 33.53 0.36
CA LEU A 97 30.34 34.23 1.62
C LEU A 97 31.82 34.50 1.88
N ASP A 98 32.70 33.54 1.64
CA ASP A 98 34.13 33.67 1.82
C ASP A 98 34.72 34.68 0.80
N GLU A 99 34.28 34.65 -0.46
CA GLU A 99 34.69 35.64 -1.49
C GLU A 99 34.27 37.05 -1.13
N LEU A 100 33.05 37.24 -0.61
CA LEU A 100 32.57 38.54 -0.15
C LEU A 100 33.32 39.05 1.11
N ARG A 101 33.76 38.14 1.95
CA ARG A 101 34.52 38.44 3.16
C ARG A 101 35.93 38.90 2.85
N GLU A 102 36.57 38.27 1.84
CA GLU A 102 37.88 38.68 1.34
C GLU A 102 37.82 40.04 0.63
N SER A 103 36.78 40.27 -0.18
CA SER A 103 36.54 41.56 -0.85
C SER A 103 36.32 42.72 0.11
N LYS A 104 35.73 42.46 1.27
CA LYS A 104 35.49 43.50 2.33
C LYS A 104 36.73 43.81 3.12
N ASN A 105 37.71 42.91 3.18
CA ASN A 105 38.97 43.11 3.92
C ASN A 105 40.09 43.77 3.08
N GLU A 106 39.85 43.99 1.80
CA GLU A 106 40.69 44.81 0.90
C GLU A 106 40.25 46.28 0.91
#